data_a02a924daf69108e4928e6169328ae34
#
_entry.id   a02a924daf69108e4928e6169328ae34
#
_cell.length_a   1.000
_cell.length_b   1.000
_cell.length_c   1.000
_cell.angle_alpha   90.00
_cell.angle_beta   90.00
_cell.angle_gamma   90.00
#
_symmetry.space_group_name_H-M   'P 1'
#
loop_
_entity.id
_entity.type
_entity.pdbx_description
1 polymer ?
#
loop_
_entity_poly.entity_id
_entity_poly.type
_entity_poly.pdbx_seq_one_letter_code
_entity_poly.pdbx_strand_id
1 'polypeptide(L)'
;MYLNRNTDMVMIGGRHPVKARYSVGFKSDGKITALHLDLLINAGISPDASPIIPGTIISSVKKYNWGALSFDIKLCKTNNTSKSVMRAPGDTQGSLIADAIIEHVASVLSVDAISVREKNFHTYETLQLFYPDSAGEASTYTLHSIFDRLASTSSYLDRAESIKQFNSSNKWRKRGISCVPLIFRAEQKPAPGRVSVLNDGSIVVEVGGIEIGQGLWTKVQQMTAFALGQLWPNGGEDLLERVRVIQADTLNLIQGGLTAGSTGSEASCAATLQACNMLTGRLKPVLDRLQQQSENVSWDTLISQVSLSPQVFLMLYTILFLPITQCSQAGFQRKC
;
A
#
# COMPACT_ATOMS: atom_id res chain seq x y z
N MET A 1 -1.74 -24.09 -15.13
CA MET A 1 -0.77 -24.85 -14.30
C MET A 1 -0.53 -24.07 -13.02
N TYR A 2 -0.67 -24.71 -11.86
CA TYR A 2 -0.37 -24.11 -10.57
C TYR A 2 0.91 -24.70 -10.01
N LEU A 3 1.86 -23.85 -9.62
CA LEU A 3 3.10 -24.26 -8.97
C LEU A 3 2.93 -24.17 -7.45
N ASN A 4 3.47 -25.11 -6.71
CA ASN A 4 3.59 -24.96 -5.27
C ASN A 4 4.68 -23.93 -4.92
N ARG A 5 4.63 -23.38 -3.70
CA ARG A 5 5.54 -22.33 -3.28
C ARG A 5 7.02 -22.72 -3.37
N ASN A 6 7.36 -23.95 -3.01
CA ASN A 6 8.75 -24.40 -3.02
C ASN A 6 9.31 -24.46 -4.45
N THR A 7 8.55 -25.00 -5.40
CA THR A 7 8.94 -25.07 -6.81
C THR A 7 9.06 -23.66 -7.41
N ASP A 8 8.07 -22.80 -7.16
CA ASP A 8 8.06 -21.42 -7.62
C ASP A 8 9.30 -20.65 -7.12
N MET A 9 9.63 -20.75 -5.82
CA MET A 9 10.78 -20.08 -5.23
C MET A 9 12.14 -20.56 -5.76
N VAL A 10 12.22 -21.78 -6.28
CA VAL A 10 13.43 -22.28 -6.96
C VAL A 10 13.53 -21.74 -8.38
N MET A 11 12.41 -21.65 -9.09
CA MET A 11 12.37 -21.24 -10.51
C MET A 11 12.57 -19.75 -10.69
N ILE A 12 11.99 -18.91 -9.81
CA ILE A 12 12.13 -17.44 -9.88
C ILE A 12 13.52 -17.02 -9.41
N GLY A 13 14.11 -16.03 -10.08
CA GLY A 13 15.46 -15.57 -9.78
C GLY A 13 15.62 -14.75 -8.48
N GLY A 14 14.55 -14.54 -7.75
CA GLY A 14 14.55 -13.81 -6.48
C GLY A 14 14.78 -12.29 -6.63
N ARG A 15 15.06 -11.64 -5.50
CA ARG A 15 15.29 -10.20 -5.41
C ARG A 15 16.57 -9.79 -6.14
N HIS A 16 16.57 -8.63 -6.78
CA HIS A 16 17.71 -8.05 -7.46
C HIS A 16 18.87 -7.79 -6.51
N PRO A 17 20.04 -8.43 -6.69
CA PRO A 17 21.26 -8.02 -6.01
C PRO A 17 21.69 -6.63 -6.48
N VAL A 18 22.17 -5.82 -5.54
CA VAL A 18 22.63 -4.45 -5.82
C VAL A 18 24.03 -4.28 -5.23
N LYS A 19 24.94 -3.74 -6.03
CA LYS A 19 26.23 -3.24 -5.57
C LYS A 19 26.14 -1.72 -5.53
N ALA A 20 26.30 -1.15 -4.33
CA ALA A 20 26.29 0.29 -4.13
C ALA A 20 27.69 0.78 -3.79
N ARG A 21 28.12 1.86 -4.44
CA ARG A 21 29.23 2.71 -4.03
C ARG A 21 28.68 4.08 -3.75
N TYR A 22 29.23 4.82 -2.82
CA TYR A 22 28.73 6.15 -2.52
C TYR A 22 29.84 7.08 -2.03
N SER A 23 29.60 8.37 -2.23
CA SER A 23 30.33 9.46 -1.62
C SER A 23 29.32 10.35 -0.90
N VAL A 24 29.57 10.64 0.37
CA VAL A 24 28.67 11.44 1.20
C VAL A 24 29.44 12.59 1.83
N GLY A 25 28.92 13.82 1.63
CA GLY A 25 29.42 15.04 2.28
C GLY A 25 28.54 15.37 3.49
N PHE A 26 29.18 15.62 4.65
CA PHE A 26 28.45 15.96 5.87
C PHE A 26 29.25 16.95 6.74
N LYS A 27 28.54 17.64 7.62
CA LYS A 27 29.13 18.55 8.59
C LYS A 27 29.49 17.80 9.89
N SER A 28 30.33 18.40 10.73
CA SER A 28 30.75 17.87 12.04
C SER A 28 29.57 17.60 12.99
N ASP A 29 28.44 18.25 12.77
CA ASP A 29 27.21 18.06 13.53
C ASP A 29 26.32 16.91 13.01
N GLY A 30 26.73 16.20 11.94
CA GLY A 30 25.98 15.10 11.33
C GLY A 30 24.97 15.51 10.26
N LYS A 31 24.86 16.82 9.92
CA LYS A 31 24.01 17.25 8.79
C LYS A 31 24.67 16.88 7.47
N ILE A 32 23.98 16.08 6.67
CA ILE A 32 24.42 15.68 5.33
C ILE A 32 24.11 16.80 4.36
N THR A 33 25.05 17.10 3.46
CA THR A 33 24.97 18.19 2.49
C THR A 33 24.96 17.71 1.04
N ALA A 34 25.51 16.52 0.78
CA ALA A 34 25.51 15.92 -0.55
C ALA A 34 25.64 14.40 -0.47
N LEU A 35 25.03 13.71 -1.42
CA LEU A 35 25.16 12.27 -1.63
C LEU A 35 25.24 11.96 -3.12
N HIS A 36 26.27 11.20 -3.49
CA HIS A 36 26.37 10.55 -4.79
C HIS A 36 26.31 9.05 -4.63
N LEU A 37 25.47 8.38 -5.44
CA LEU A 37 25.29 6.93 -5.45
C LEU A 37 25.58 6.36 -6.84
N ASP A 38 26.53 5.42 -6.91
CA ASP A 38 26.79 4.57 -8.08
C ASP A 38 26.24 3.17 -7.79
N LEU A 39 25.23 2.75 -8.54
CA LEU A 39 24.48 1.51 -8.32
C LEU A 39 24.58 0.58 -9.53
N LEU A 40 25.02 -0.65 -9.30
CA LEU A 40 24.94 -1.75 -10.25
C LEU A 40 23.87 -2.73 -9.78
N ILE A 41 22.82 -2.91 -10.60
CA ILE A 41 21.67 -3.76 -10.30
C ILE A 41 21.71 -4.98 -11.21
N ASN A 42 21.78 -6.18 -10.65
CA ASN A 42 21.79 -7.42 -11.40
C ASN A 42 20.35 -7.75 -11.88
N ALA A 43 20.12 -7.72 -13.18
CA ALA A 43 18.84 -8.08 -13.81
C ALA A 43 18.72 -9.58 -14.16
N GLY A 44 19.84 -10.30 -14.17
CA GLY A 44 19.88 -11.67 -14.69
C GLY A 44 19.98 -11.69 -16.23
N ILE A 45 19.52 -12.78 -16.83
CA ILE A 45 19.65 -13.02 -18.28
C ILE A 45 18.70 -12.18 -19.13
N SER A 46 17.55 -11.78 -18.58
CA SER A 46 16.56 -10.92 -19.24
C SER A 46 16.13 -9.77 -18.32
N PRO A 47 15.65 -8.66 -18.90
CA PRO A 47 15.28 -7.49 -18.09
C PRO A 47 14.06 -7.74 -17.19
N ASP A 48 13.06 -8.49 -17.66
CA ASP A 48 11.81 -8.77 -16.94
C ASP A 48 11.29 -7.53 -16.17
N ALA A 49 11.05 -7.61 -14.86
CA ALA A 49 10.61 -6.49 -14.03
C ALA A 49 11.74 -5.55 -13.57
N SER A 50 13.00 -5.82 -13.97
CA SER A 50 14.16 -5.01 -13.55
C SER A 50 14.08 -3.52 -13.85
N PRO A 51 13.43 -3.05 -14.94
CA PRO A 51 13.36 -1.61 -15.24
C PRO A 51 12.66 -0.77 -14.18
N ILE A 52 11.80 -1.33 -13.34
CA ILE A 52 11.12 -0.56 -12.27
C ILE A 52 12.02 -0.35 -11.04
N ILE A 53 13.03 -1.19 -10.84
CA ILE A 53 13.84 -1.23 -9.62
C ILE A 53 14.65 0.05 -9.36
N PRO A 54 15.27 0.70 -10.36
CA PRO A 54 15.96 1.96 -10.15
C PRO A 54 15.07 3.03 -9.52
N GLY A 55 13.86 3.23 -10.05
CA GLY A 55 12.91 4.23 -9.55
C GLY A 55 12.49 3.98 -8.10
N THR A 56 12.24 2.72 -7.72
CA THR A 56 11.86 2.37 -6.35
C THR A 56 13.04 2.50 -5.37
N ILE A 57 14.28 2.16 -5.78
CA ILE A 57 15.48 2.42 -4.97
C ILE A 57 15.65 3.91 -4.71
N ILE A 58 15.59 4.74 -5.77
CA ILE A 58 15.70 6.20 -5.66
C ILE A 58 14.64 6.74 -4.70
N SER A 59 13.39 6.33 -4.87
CA SER A 59 12.29 6.77 -4.00
C SER A 59 12.60 6.46 -2.53
N SER A 60 13.02 5.25 -2.22
CA SER A 60 13.31 4.85 -0.83
C SER A 60 14.55 5.51 -0.25
N VAL A 61 15.58 5.79 -1.07
CA VAL A 61 16.76 6.55 -0.64
C VAL A 61 16.36 7.98 -0.27
N LYS A 62 15.48 8.60 -1.04
CA LYS A 62 15.01 9.97 -0.83
C LYS A 62 14.21 10.19 0.46
N LYS A 63 14.03 9.17 1.32
CA LYS A 63 13.37 9.30 2.63
C LYS A 63 14.08 10.25 3.60
N TYR A 64 15.37 10.52 3.38
CA TYR A 64 16.15 11.52 4.09
C TYR A 64 16.46 12.72 3.20
N ASN A 65 16.67 13.87 3.83
CA ASN A 65 17.16 15.06 3.18
C ASN A 65 18.70 14.98 3.05
N TRP A 66 19.16 14.57 1.90
CA TRP A 66 20.58 14.43 1.57
C TRP A 66 21.24 15.75 1.13
N GLY A 67 20.49 16.83 0.98
CA GLY A 67 20.96 18.02 0.29
C GLY A 67 21.08 17.78 -1.22
N ALA A 68 22.22 18.02 -1.79
CA ALA A 68 22.47 17.70 -3.21
C ALA A 68 22.53 16.19 -3.40
N LEU A 69 21.74 15.65 -4.35
CA LEU A 69 21.59 14.22 -4.57
C LEU A 69 21.84 13.86 -6.04
N SER A 70 22.74 12.90 -6.28
CA SER A 70 23.10 12.41 -7.61
C SER A 70 23.13 10.88 -7.66
N PHE A 71 22.71 10.32 -8.79
CA PHE A 71 22.67 8.87 -9.02
C PHE A 71 23.34 8.52 -10.36
N ASP A 72 24.16 7.48 -10.37
CA ASP A 72 24.57 6.75 -11.56
C ASP A 72 24.10 5.29 -11.40
N ILE A 73 23.09 4.87 -12.19
CA ILE A 73 22.44 3.57 -12.01
C ILE A 73 22.52 2.77 -13.30
N LYS A 74 23.04 1.54 -13.19
CA LYS A 74 23.15 0.61 -14.30
C LYS A 74 22.44 -0.70 -13.99
N LEU A 75 21.55 -1.12 -14.90
CA LEU A 75 21.01 -2.47 -14.93
C LEU A 75 22.00 -3.37 -15.68
N CYS A 76 22.47 -4.41 -15.00
CA CYS A 76 23.49 -5.29 -15.53
C CYS A 76 22.87 -6.63 -15.94
N LYS A 77 23.01 -6.98 -17.23
CA LYS A 77 22.73 -8.33 -17.71
C LYS A 77 23.82 -9.29 -17.20
N THR A 78 23.41 -10.44 -16.71
CA THR A 78 24.31 -11.49 -16.21
C THR A 78 23.82 -12.88 -16.64
N ASN A 79 24.63 -13.91 -16.44
CA ASN A 79 24.25 -15.30 -16.74
C ASN A 79 23.43 -15.97 -15.63
N ASN A 80 22.92 -15.19 -14.66
CA ASN A 80 22.02 -15.70 -13.65
C ASN A 80 20.56 -15.72 -14.16
N THR A 81 19.70 -16.46 -13.48
CA THR A 81 18.25 -16.39 -13.72
C THR A 81 17.76 -14.96 -13.65
N SER A 82 16.77 -14.62 -14.48
CA SER A 82 16.09 -13.31 -14.46
C SER A 82 15.59 -13.00 -13.06
N LYS A 83 15.78 -11.76 -12.62
CA LYS A 83 15.36 -11.34 -11.29
C LYS A 83 13.88 -10.98 -11.30
N SER A 84 13.22 -11.24 -10.18
CA SER A 84 11.78 -11.11 -10.04
C SER A 84 11.40 -10.12 -8.96
N VAL A 85 10.16 -9.63 -9.03
CA VAL A 85 9.60 -8.77 -7.98
C VAL A 85 9.33 -9.60 -6.73
N MET A 86 9.96 -9.17 -5.64
CA MET A 86 9.68 -9.67 -4.29
C MET A 86 9.11 -8.51 -3.47
N ARG A 87 8.39 -8.78 -2.38
CA ARG A 87 7.80 -7.77 -1.49
C ARG A 87 8.73 -6.57 -1.29
N ALA A 88 8.23 -5.34 -1.53
CA ALA A 88 9.00 -4.09 -1.55
C ALA A 88 10.20 -4.14 -2.53
N PRO A 89 9.94 -4.32 -3.85
CA PRO A 89 10.99 -4.42 -4.87
C PRO A 89 11.72 -3.08 -5.01
N GLY A 90 13.03 -3.08 -4.83
CA GLY A 90 13.84 -1.87 -4.79
C GLY A 90 13.78 -1.11 -3.47
N ASP A 91 12.62 -1.03 -2.81
CA ASP A 91 12.46 -0.30 -1.55
C ASP A 91 13.32 -0.89 -0.42
N THR A 92 13.39 -2.22 -0.33
CA THR A 92 14.24 -2.90 0.66
C THR A 92 15.71 -2.54 0.46
N GLN A 93 16.19 -2.58 -0.79
CA GLN A 93 17.56 -2.24 -1.12
C GLN A 93 17.83 -0.75 -0.88
N GLY A 94 16.95 0.13 -1.34
CA GLY A 94 17.07 1.58 -1.15
C GLY A 94 17.06 1.98 0.32
N SER A 95 16.17 1.39 1.11
CA SER A 95 16.12 1.64 2.56
C SER A 95 17.38 1.16 3.27
N LEU A 96 17.88 -0.03 2.94
CA LEU A 96 19.15 -0.55 3.52
C LEU A 96 20.33 0.36 3.17
N ILE A 97 20.45 0.79 1.90
CA ILE A 97 21.53 1.69 1.46
C ILE A 97 21.45 3.01 2.21
N ALA A 98 20.27 3.62 2.32
CA ALA A 98 20.08 4.89 3.01
C ALA A 98 20.50 4.80 4.48
N ASP A 99 20.02 3.79 5.19
CA ASP A 99 20.34 3.63 6.60
C ASP A 99 21.79 3.22 6.84
N ALA A 100 22.41 2.43 5.96
CA ALA A 100 23.83 2.11 6.03
C ALA A 100 24.72 3.36 5.88
N ILE A 101 24.32 4.31 5.03
CA ILE A 101 25.04 5.59 4.89
C ILE A 101 24.91 6.43 6.18
N ILE A 102 23.71 6.52 6.75
CA ILE A 102 23.48 7.22 8.02
C ILE A 102 24.33 6.60 9.15
N GLU A 103 24.31 5.28 9.29
CA GLU A 103 25.11 4.57 10.27
C GLU A 103 26.62 4.79 10.07
N HIS A 104 27.08 4.83 8.82
CA HIS A 104 28.48 5.12 8.50
C HIS A 104 28.85 6.56 8.89
N VAL A 105 28.03 7.56 8.58
CA VAL A 105 28.26 8.94 9.01
C VAL A 105 28.31 9.04 10.54
N ALA A 106 27.38 8.41 11.24
CA ALA A 106 27.34 8.36 12.69
C ALA A 106 28.61 7.73 13.28
N SER A 107 29.08 6.63 12.69
CA SER A 107 30.30 5.93 13.10
C SER A 107 31.57 6.81 12.92
N VAL A 108 31.66 7.50 11.77
CA VAL A 108 32.81 8.40 11.51
C VAL A 108 32.86 9.57 12.50
N LEU A 109 31.69 10.10 12.87
CA LEU A 109 31.55 11.19 13.82
C LEU A 109 31.58 10.72 15.29
N SER A 110 31.50 9.41 15.53
CA SER A 110 31.37 8.81 16.88
C SER A 110 30.14 9.34 17.64
N VAL A 111 29.04 9.52 16.94
CA VAL A 111 27.73 9.98 17.50
C VAL A 111 26.67 8.89 17.32
N ASP A 112 25.54 9.04 18.01
CA ASP A 112 24.40 8.13 17.87
C ASP A 112 23.76 8.28 16.48
N ALA A 113 23.45 7.15 15.85
CA ALA A 113 22.82 7.13 14.52
C ALA A 113 21.44 7.76 14.51
N ILE A 114 20.69 7.71 15.63
CA ILE A 114 19.39 8.39 15.74
C ILE A 114 19.54 9.89 15.59
N SER A 115 20.53 10.50 16.25
CA SER A 115 20.80 11.94 16.15
C SER A 115 21.10 12.35 14.70
N VAL A 116 21.84 11.51 13.95
CA VAL A 116 22.08 11.76 12.53
C VAL A 116 20.80 11.60 11.70
N ARG A 117 19.95 10.61 11.99
CA ARG A 117 18.67 10.43 11.32
C ARG A 117 17.76 11.64 11.48
N GLU A 118 17.51 12.04 12.73
CA GLU A 118 16.63 13.17 13.05
C GLU A 118 17.09 14.46 12.38
N LYS A 119 18.40 14.73 12.41
CA LYS A 119 18.97 15.91 11.75
C LYS A 119 18.79 15.91 10.24
N ASN A 120 18.60 14.76 9.63
CA ASN A 120 18.43 14.59 8.20
C ASN A 120 17.01 14.20 7.80
N PHE A 121 16.04 14.29 8.70
CA PHE A 121 14.64 14.25 8.31
C PHE A 121 14.29 15.44 7.42
N HIS A 122 13.31 15.25 6.55
CA HIS A 122 12.76 16.37 5.80
C HIS A 122 11.99 17.33 6.72
N THR A 123 12.09 18.63 6.44
CA THR A 123 10.99 19.54 6.73
C THR A 123 9.92 19.37 5.65
N TYR A 124 8.72 19.92 5.85
CA TYR A 124 7.68 19.82 4.82
C TYR A 124 8.13 20.46 3.49
N GLU A 125 8.82 21.59 3.53
CA GLU A 125 9.32 22.28 2.34
C GLU A 125 10.35 21.44 1.58
N THR A 126 11.26 20.80 2.30
CA THR A 126 12.24 19.91 1.66
C THR A 126 11.59 18.63 1.16
N LEU A 127 10.56 18.11 1.85
CA LEU A 127 9.79 16.98 1.38
C LEU A 127 9.12 17.28 0.02
N GLN A 128 8.54 18.48 -0.13
CA GLN A 128 7.97 18.91 -1.41
C GLN A 128 8.97 18.95 -2.55
N LEU A 129 10.22 19.34 -2.28
CA LEU A 129 11.29 19.34 -3.31
C LEU A 129 11.63 17.90 -3.75
N PHE A 130 11.64 16.95 -2.84
CA PHE A 130 11.98 15.56 -3.14
C PHE A 130 10.81 14.75 -3.69
N TYR A 131 9.59 15.12 -3.32
CA TYR A 131 8.34 14.43 -3.67
C TYR A 131 7.22 15.41 -4.05
N PRO A 132 7.39 16.22 -5.11
CA PRO A 132 6.46 17.29 -5.45
C PRO A 132 5.02 16.81 -5.65
N ASP A 133 4.85 15.61 -6.22
CA ASP A 133 3.54 15.06 -6.57
C ASP A 133 2.88 14.26 -5.43
N SER A 134 3.56 14.04 -4.31
CA SER A 134 3.11 13.11 -3.26
C SER A 134 3.44 13.53 -1.83
N ALA A 135 3.90 14.75 -1.62
CA ALA A 135 4.21 15.26 -0.27
C ALA A 135 2.95 15.43 0.61
N GLY A 136 1.76 15.53 0.00
CA GLY A 136 0.52 15.81 0.71
C GLY A 136 0.43 17.26 1.20
N GLU A 137 -0.26 17.49 2.31
CA GLU A 137 -0.41 18.81 2.92
C GLU A 137 0.49 18.94 4.16
N ALA A 138 0.92 20.17 4.47
CA ALA A 138 1.77 20.47 5.63
C ALA A 138 1.16 19.96 6.95
N SER A 139 -0.16 20.09 7.11
CA SER A 139 -0.90 19.66 8.29
C SER A 139 -0.88 18.12 8.50
N THR A 140 -0.64 17.36 7.45
CA THR A 140 -0.58 15.87 7.49
C THR A 140 0.84 15.35 7.61
N TYR A 141 1.86 16.20 7.56
CA TYR A 141 3.25 15.78 7.71
C TYR A 141 3.61 15.59 9.17
N THR A 142 3.64 14.36 9.63
CA THR A 142 3.73 13.98 11.04
C THR A 142 4.97 13.15 11.38
N LEU A 143 6.00 13.10 10.53
CA LEU A 143 7.16 12.22 10.72
C LEU A 143 7.84 12.46 12.09
N HIS A 144 8.14 13.70 12.45
CA HIS A 144 8.81 14.04 13.73
C HIS A 144 7.97 13.58 14.91
N SER A 145 6.68 13.94 14.95
CA SER A 145 5.79 13.58 16.08
C SER A 145 5.57 12.06 16.21
N ILE A 146 5.50 11.33 15.10
CA ILE A 146 5.40 9.85 15.11
C ILE A 146 6.71 9.26 15.64
N PHE A 147 7.85 9.78 15.23
CA PHE A 147 9.16 9.30 15.66
C PHE A 147 9.35 9.49 17.16
N ASP A 148 9.08 10.69 17.69
CA ASP A 148 9.14 11.01 19.11
C ASP A 148 8.19 10.13 19.94
N ARG A 149 6.95 9.99 19.45
CA ARG A 149 5.96 9.12 20.10
C ARG A 149 6.39 7.66 20.13
N LEU A 150 6.96 7.15 19.04
CA LEU A 150 7.47 5.79 18.98
C LEU A 150 8.65 5.60 19.95
N ALA A 151 9.60 6.53 19.98
CA ALA A 151 10.74 6.48 20.88
C ALA A 151 10.31 6.45 22.35
N SER A 152 9.33 7.30 22.72
CA SER A 152 8.76 7.35 24.06
C SER A 152 7.99 6.07 24.42
N THR A 153 7.01 5.66 23.58
CA THR A 153 6.15 4.51 23.90
C THR A 153 6.90 3.18 23.90
N SER A 154 7.99 3.07 23.14
CA SER A 154 8.84 1.88 23.11
C SER A 154 9.92 1.86 24.20
N SER A 155 10.04 2.91 25.04
CA SER A 155 11.14 3.09 25.99
C SER A 155 12.49 2.91 25.32
N TYR A 156 12.67 3.54 24.16
CA TYR A 156 13.82 3.29 23.28
C TYR A 156 15.16 3.51 24.01
N LEU A 157 15.30 4.60 24.76
CA LEU A 157 16.54 4.94 25.46
C LEU A 157 16.92 3.90 26.53
N ASP A 158 15.97 3.43 27.33
CA ASP A 158 16.19 2.42 28.37
C ASP A 158 16.61 1.08 27.73
N ARG A 159 15.96 0.73 26.62
CA ARG A 159 16.31 -0.48 25.86
C ARG A 159 17.68 -0.37 25.21
N ALA A 160 18.06 0.78 24.69
CA ALA A 160 19.38 1.02 24.11
C ALA A 160 20.48 0.89 25.17
N GLU A 161 20.28 1.45 26.36
CA GLU A 161 21.23 1.33 27.46
C GLU A 161 21.35 -0.12 27.95
N SER A 162 20.23 -0.84 28.10
CA SER A 162 20.21 -2.27 28.43
C SER A 162 20.98 -3.11 27.40
N ILE A 163 20.85 -2.77 26.11
CA ILE A 163 21.59 -3.43 25.01
C ILE A 163 23.07 -3.13 25.10
N LYS A 164 23.46 -1.91 25.40
CA LYS A 164 24.88 -1.52 25.62
C LYS A 164 25.52 -2.31 26.76
N GLN A 165 24.82 -2.43 27.89
CA GLN A 165 25.27 -3.23 29.05
C GLN A 165 25.37 -4.72 28.68
N PHE A 166 24.36 -5.26 27.96
CA PHE A 166 24.41 -6.64 27.47
C PHE A 166 25.61 -6.86 26.56
N ASN A 167 25.90 -5.95 25.67
CA ASN A 167 26.97 -6.06 24.69
C ASN A 167 28.36 -5.94 25.32
N SER A 168 28.52 -5.20 26.40
CA SER A 168 29.78 -5.11 27.16
C SER A 168 30.08 -6.41 27.91
N SER A 169 29.05 -7.07 28.43
CA SER A 169 29.16 -8.30 29.22
C SER A 169 29.23 -9.58 28.37
N ASN A 170 28.89 -9.49 27.06
CA ASN A 170 28.81 -10.66 26.19
C ASN A 170 29.78 -10.53 24.99
N LYS A 171 30.77 -11.39 24.90
CA LYS A 171 31.76 -11.38 23.81
C LYS A 171 31.19 -11.85 22.47
N TRP A 172 30.46 -12.98 22.47
CA TRP A 172 30.05 -13.69 21.27
C TRP A 172 28.58 -13.49 20.90
N ARG A 173 27.78 -12.90 21.78
CA ARG A 173 26.38 -12.62 21.58
C ARG A 173 26.16 -11.12 21.67
N LYS A 174 25.60 -10.54 20.63
CA LYS A 174 25.33 -9.10 20.57
C LYS A 174 23.85 -8.85 20.28
N ARG A 175 23.34 -7.75 20.77
CA ARG A 175 22.00 -7.24 20.51
C ARG A 175 22.09 -5.89 19.81
N GLY A 176 21.06 -5.55 19.04
CA GLY A 176 20.93 -4.25 18.40
C GLY A 176 19.50 -3.75 18.51
N ILE A 177 19.35 -2.45 18.43
CA ILE A 177 18.09 -1.76 18.32
C ILE A 177 18.27 -0.60 17.34
N SER A 178 17.27 -0.34 16.52
CA SER A 178 17.26 0.80 15.61
C SER A 178 15.84 1.31 15.43
N CYS A 179 15.70 2.62 15.27
CA CYS A 179 14.47 3.28 14.87
C CYS A 179 14.73 4.00 13.54
N VAL A 180 13.98 3.64 12.50
CA VAL A 180 14.20 4.13 11.14
C VAL A 180 12.90 4.63 10.53
N PRO A 181 12.92 5.75 9.77
CA PRO A 181 11.76 6.18 9.01
C PRO A 181 11.54 5.26 7.82
N LEU A 182 10.28 5.03 7.50
CA LEU A 182 9.88 4.35 6.28
C LEU A 182 9.09 5.33 5.41
N ILE A 183 9.20 5.15 4.10
CA ILE A 183 8.34 5.82 3.14
C ILE A 183 7.62 4.76 2.32
N PHE A 184 6.31 4.94 2.17
CA PHE A 184 5.49 4.13 1.30
C PHE A 184 4.57 5.04 0.49
N ARG A 185 4.62 4.90 -0.82
CA ARG A 185 3.75 5.64 -1.72
C ARG A 185 2.45 4.88 -1.89
N ALA A 186 1.37 5.41 -1.35
CA ALA A 186 0.03 4.91 -1.60
C ALA A 186 -0.49 5.48 -2.93
N GLU A 187 -0.79 4.60 -3.88
CA GLU A 187 -1.46 4.95 -5.13
C GLU A 187 -2.80 4.26 -5.19
N GLN A 188 -3.86 5.01 -5.41
CA GLN A 188 -5.15 4.45 -5.77
C GLN A 188 -5.22 4.33 -7.29
N LYS A 189 -5.35 3.09 -7.79
CA LYS A 189 -5.52 2.82 -9.22
C LYS A 189 -6.99 2.54 -9.52
N PRO A 190 -7.50 2.97 -10.68
CA PRO A 190 -8.82 2.56 -11.12
C PRO A 190 -8.91 1.04 -11.21
N ALA A 191 -10.01 0.49 -10.75
CA ALA A 191 -10.31 -0.93 -10.89
C ALA A 191 -11.79 -1.12 -11.21
N PRO A 192 -12.15 -2.13 -12.03
CA PRO A 192 -13.54 -2.46 -12.26
C PRO A 192 -14.10 -3.26 -11.07
N GLY A 193 -15.40 -3.06 -10.82
CA GLY A 193 -16.16 -3.84 -9.85
C GLY A 193 -17.62 -3.94 -10.24
N ARG A 194 -18.23 -5.07 -9.95
CA ARG A 194 -19.67 -5.29 -10.10
C ARG A 194 -20.24 -5.89 -8.82
N VAL A 195 -21.35 -5.34 -8.39
CA VAL A 195 -22.13 -5.89 -7.27
C VAL A 195 -23.51 -6.21 -7.79
N SER A 196 -23.97 -7.43 -7.56
CA SER A 196 -25.29 -7.94 -7.96
C SER A 196 -26.00 -8.48 -6.73
N VAL A 197 -27.22 -8.06 -6.52
CA VAL A 197 -28.12 -8.62 -5.52
C VAL A 197 -29.10 -9.56 -6.22
N LEU A 198 -29.18 -10.79 -5.78
CA LEU A 198 -30.05 -11.81 -6.35
C LEU A 198 -31.42 -11.83 -5.64
N ASN A 199 -32.41 -12.47 -6.27
CA ASN A 199 -33.78 -12.50 -5.76
C ASN A 199 -33.95 -13.21 -4.42
N ASP A 200 -33.00 -14.09 -4.09
CA ASP A 200 -32.94 -14.79 -2.80
C ASP A 200 -32.23 -13.99 -1.71
N GLY A 201 -31.85 -12.75 -2.01
CA GLY A 201 -31.13 -11.88 -1.09
C GLY A 201 -29.63 -12.12 -1.03
N SER A 202 -29.09 -13.09 -1.76
CA SER A 202 -27.64 -13.28 -1.86
C SER A 202 -26.98 -12.15 -2.66
N ILE A 203 -25.72 -11.83 -2.33
CA ILE A 203 -24.96 -10.71 -2.89
C ILE A 203 -23.71 -11.28 -3.56
N VAL A 204 -23.59 -11.03 -4.86
CA VAL A 204 -22.48 -11.48 -5.68
C VAL A 204 -21.61 -10.30 -6.05
N VAL A 205 -20.31 -10.41 -5.79
CA VAL A 205 -19.32 -9.36 -6.10
C VAL A 205 -18.25 -9.88 -7.02
N GLU A 206 -18.00 -9.15 -8.09
CA GLU A 206 -16.91 -9.42 -9.04
C GLU A 206 -15.97 -8.23 -9.04
N VAL A 207 -14.69 -8.49 -8.89
CA VAL A 207 -13.62 -7.47 -8.92
C VAL A 207 -12.50 -7.89 -9.84
N GLY A 208 -11.77 -6.92 -10.38
CA GLY A 208 -10.68 -7.19 -11.32
C GLY A 208 -9.39 -7.70 -10.67
N GLY A 209 -9.25 -7.62 -9.35
CA GLY A 209 -8.09 -8.12 -8.63
C GLY A 209 -8.14 -9.63 -8.42
N ILE A 210 -6.96 -10.25 -8.24
CA ILE A 210 -6.85 -11.67 -7.87
C ILE A 210 -6.30 -11.84 -6.45
N GLU A 211 -6.69 -12.95 -5.80
CA GLU A 211 -6.16 -13.34 -4.49
C GLU A 211 -4.79 -14.01 -4.66
N ILE A 212 -3.78 -13.47 -4.00
CA ILE A 212 -2.41 -14.00 -3.96
C ILE A 212 -1.90 -14.17 -2.52
N GLY A 213 -2.82 -14.22 -1.55
CA GLY A 213 -2.55 -14.34 -0.11
C GLY A 213 -2.69 -13.03 0.66
N GLN A 214 -3.10 -11.92 0.01
CA GLN A 214 -3.26 -10.61 0.65
C GLN A 214 -4.64 -10.40 1.33
N GLY A 215 -5.57 -11.36 1.21
CA GLY A 215 -6.91 -11.28 1.79
C GLY A 215 -7.85 -10.38 1.01
N LEU A 216 -7.69 -10.27 -0.30
CA LEU A 216 -8.52 -9.43 -1.17
C LEU A 216 -10.00 -9.75 -1.04
N TRP A 217 -10.34 -11.02 -1.15
CA TRP A 217 -11.76 -11.44 -1.14
C TRP A 217 -12.43 -11.14 0.19
N THR A 218 -11.76 -11.41 1.30
CA THR A 218 -12.25 -11.07 2.65
C THR A 218 -12.49 -9.57 2.79
N LYS A 219 -11.57 -8.73 2.31
CA LYS A 219 -11.71 -7.28 2.38
C LYS A 219 -12.87 -6.76 1.50
N VAL A 220 -13.01 -7.31 0.30
CA VAL A 220 -14.11 -6.97 -0.62
C VAL A 220 -15.47 -7.41 -0.02
N GLN A 221 -15.53 -8.59 0.58
CA GLN A 221 -16.70 -9.09 1.28
C GLN A 221 -17.12 -8.18 2.44
N GLN A 222 -16.17 -7.81 3.29
CA GLN A 222 -16.38 -6.88 4.41
C GLN A 222 -16.82 -5.50 3.93
N MET A 223 -16.18 -4.97 2.87
CA MET A 223 -16.55 -3.68 2.29
C MET A 223 -17.96 -3.68 1.73
N THR A 224 -18.37 -4.76 1.05
CA THR A 224 -19.71 -4.94 0.52
C THR A 224 -20.75 -4.94 1.63
N ALA A 225 -20.54 -5.77 2.65
CA ALA A 225 -21.45 -5.86 3.80
C ALA A 225 -21.56 -4.52 4.53
N PHE A 226 -20.44 -3.83 4.76
CA PHE A 226 -20.40 -2.50 5.36
C PHE A 226 -21.20 -1.48 4.53
N ALA A 227 -20.94 -1.41 3.23
CA ALA A 227 -21.53 -0.38 2.37
C ALA A 227 -23.06 -0.57 2.20
N LEU A 228 -23.54 -1.81 2.03
CA LEU A 228 -24.97 -2.09 1.96
C LEU A 228 -25.64 -1.99 3.32
N GLY A 229 -24.94 -2.31 4.42
CA GLY A 229 -25.42 -2.14 5.79
C GLY A 229 -25.74 -0.68 6.15
N GLN A 230 -25.19 0.30 5.43
CA GLN A 230 -25.53 1.73 5.61
C GLN A 230 -27.00 2.05 5.29
N LEU A 231 -27.75 1.14 4.70
CA LEU A 231 -29.21 1.26 4.59
C LEU A 231 -29.89 1.33 5.95
N TRP A 232 -29.31 0.74 6.99
CA TRP A 232 -29.82 0.72 8.37
C TRP A 232 -28.80 1.37 9.34
N PRO A 233 -28.72 2.70 9.41
CA PRO A 233 -27.69 3.40 10.20
C PRO A 233 -27.79 3.16 11.72
N ASN A 234 -28.96 2.77 12.21
CA ASN A 234 -29.20 2.48 13.65
C ASN A 234 -28.96 1.01 14.03
N GLY A 235 -28.32 0.25 13.17
CA GLY A 235 -28.10 -1.18 13.33
C GLY A 235 -29.10 -1.99 12.49
N GLY A 236 -28.56 -2.79 11.63
CA GLY A 236 -29.31 -3.65 10.72
C GLY A 236 -28.75 -5.06 10.76
N GLU A 237 -29.23 -5.90 9.85
CA GLU A 237 -28.77 -7.25 9.66
C GLU A 237 -27.31 -7.28 9.19
N ASP A 238 -26.52 -8.20 9.74
CA ASP A 238 -25.17 -8.46 9.22
C ASP A 238 -25.28 -9.19 7.86
N LEU A 239 -24.87 -8.49 6.81
CA LEU A 239 -24.92 -9.02 5.46
C LEU A 239 -23.67 -9.81 5.06
N LEU A 240 -22.69 -9.96 5.94
CA LEU A 240 -21.40 -10.57 5.62
C LEU A 240 -21.54 -11.98 5.04
N GLU A 241 -22.36 -12.81 5.67
CA GLU A 241 -22.60 -14.20 5.23
C GLU A 241 -23.36 -14.32 3.92
N ARG A 242 -24.03 -13.26 3.49
CA ARG A 242 -24.77 -13.20 2.21
C ARG A 242 -23.88 -12.85 1.03
N VAL A 243 -22.67 -12.33 1.27
CA VAL A 243 -21.74 -11.88 0.22
C VAL A 243 -20.89 -13.05 -0.28
N ARG A 244 -20.87 -13.21 -1.60
CA ARG A 244 -19.97 -14.14 -2.30
C ARG A 244 -19.13 -13.37 -3.30
N VAL A 245 -17.81 -13.50 -3.18
CA VAL A 245 -16.87 -12.89 -4.13
C VAL A 245 -16.52 -13.92 -5.19
N ILE A 246 -16.74 -13.57 -6.46
CA ILE A 246 -16.38 -14.40 -7.61
C ILE A 246 -14.96 -14.05 -8.03
N GLN A 247 -14.14 -15.07 -8.16
CA GLN A 247 -12.77 -14.92 -8.65
C GLN A 247 -12.78 -14.40 -10.09
N ALA A 248 -11.94 -13.41 -10.36
CA ALA A 248 -11.72 -12.93 -11.71
C ALA A 248 -11.04 -14.02 -12.58
N ASP A 249 -11.57 -14.22 -13.76
CA ASP A 249 -10.97 -15.05 -14.81
C ASP A 249 -11.16 -14.39 -16.19
N THR A 250 -10.62 -14.99 -17.23
CA THR A 250 -10.69 -14.43 -18.59
C THR A 250 -12.08 -14.61 -19.27
N LEU A 251 -13.00 -15.31 -18.64
CA LEU A 251 -14.37 -15.50 -19.11
C LEU A 251 -15.32 -14.44 -18.51
N ASN A 252 -14.91 -13.80 -17.41
CA ASN A 252 -15.71 -12.78 -16.75
C ASN A 252 -15.70 -11.47 -17.52
N LEU A 253 -16.79 -10.71 -17.43
CA LEU A 253 -16.90 -9.37 -18.03
C LEU A 253 -16.05 -8.33 -17.27
N ILE A 254 -15.76 -8.60 -16.00
CA ILE A 254 -14.95 -7.72 -15.14
C ILE A 254 -13.49 -8.10 -15.31
N GLN A 255 -12.80 -7.37 -16.17
CA GLN A 255 -11.40 -7.57 -16.46
C GLN A 255 -10.54 -6.59 -15.66
N GLY A 256 -9.72 -7.10 -14.76
CA GLY A 256 -8.73 -6.32 -14.02
C GLY A 256 -7.41 -6.21 -14.76
N GLY A 257 -6.59 -5.28 -14.32
CA GLY A 257 -5.21 -5.16 -14.74
C GLY A 257 -4.27 -5.99 -13.86
N LEU A 258 -3.05 -5.51 -13.69
CA LEU A 258 -2.05 -6.13 -12.85
C LEU A 258 -2.42 -6.06 -11.36
N THR A 259 -2.45 -7.19 -10.68
CA THR A 259 -2.55 -7.25 -9.21
C THR A 259 -1.15 -7.19 -8.61
N ALA A 260 -0.67 -5.99 -8.33
CA ALA A 260 0.66 -5.72 -7.77
C ALA A 260 0.74 -4.34 -7.12
N GLY A 261 1.89 -4.01 -6.52
CA GLY A 261 2.18 -2.68 -5.95
C GLY A 261 1.41 -2.37 -4.68
N SER A 262 0.82 -3.38 -4.02
CA SER A 262 0.01 -3.23 -2.80
C SER A 262 -1.23 -2.32 -2.97
N THR A 263 -1.77 -2.22 -4.19
CA THR A 263 -2.91 -1.36 -4.53
C THR A 263 -4.20 -2.13 -4.84
N GLY A 264 -4.10 -3.46 -5.01
CA GLY A 264 -5.22 -4.28 -5.46
C GLY A 264 -6.40 -4.30 -4.49
N SER A 265 -6.14 -4.33 -3.18
CA SER A 265 -7.20 -4.32 -2.15
C SER A 265 -7.92 -2.98 -2.12
N GLU A 266 -7.16 -1.87 -2.08
CA GLU A 266 -7.70 -0.52 -2.03
C GLU A 266 -8.54 -0.22 -3.28
N ALA A 267 -8.02 -0.53 -4.46
CA ALA A 267 -8.70 -0.28 -5.72
C ALA A 267 -9.98 -1.12 -5.86
N SER A 268 -9.93 -2.40 -5.52
CA SER A 268 -11.09 -3.29 -5.58
C SER A 268 -12.16 -2.92 -4.54
N CYS A 269 -11.75 -2.60 -3.31
CA CYS A 269 -12.68 -2.13 -2.28
C CYS A 269 -13.32 -0.78 -2.64
N ALA A 270 -12.56 0.14 -3.22
CA ALA A 270 -13.11 1.43 -3.67
C ALA A 270 -14.15 1.25 -4.79
N ALA A 271 -13.87 0.39 -5.78
CA ALA A 271 -14.83 0.07 -6.83
C ALA A 271 -16.12 -0.58 -6.27
N THR A 272 -15.96 -1.51 -5.34
CA THR A 272 -17.07 -2.17 -4.63
C THR A 272 -17.89 -1.17 -3.83
N LEU A 273 -17.25 -0.30 -3.05
CA LEU A 273 -17.93 0.73 -2.26
C LEU A 273 -18.78 1.64 -3.15
N GLN A 274 -18.25 2.09 -4.29
CA GLN A 274 -19.01 2.92 -5.22
C GLN A 274 -20.18 2.19 -5.85
N ALA A 275 -20.00 0.93 -6.26
CA ALA A 275 -21.09 0.11 -6.77
C ALA A 275 -22.19 -0.09 -5.71
N CYS A 276 -21.82 -0.37 -4.46
CA CYS A 276 -22.75 -0.49 -3.35
C CYS A 276 -23.48 0.83 -3.05
N ASN A 277 -22.78 1.97 -3.07
CA ASN A 277 -23.40 3.27 -2.87
C ASN A 277 -24.48 3.59 -3.94
N MET A 278 -24.25 3.19 -5.19
CA MET A 278 -25.26 3.31 -6.24
C MET A 278 -26.46 2.41 -5.96
N LEU A 279 -26.24 1.17 -5.53
CA LEU A 279 -27.33 0.26 -5.14
C LEU A 279 -28.07 0.80 -3.92
N THR A 280 -27.39 1.26 -2.90
CA THR A 280 -27.99 1.88 -1.71
C THR A 280 -28.89 3.05 -2.09
N GLY A 281 -28.41 3.94 -2.98
CA GLY A 281 -29.22 5.06 -3.47
C GLY A 281 -30.50 4.62 -4.21
N ARG A 282 -30.49 3.46 -4.86
CA ARG A 282 -31.66 2.88 -5.54
C ARG A 282 -32.62 2.14 -4.58
N LEU A 283 -32.06 1.46 -3.59
CA LEU A 283 -32.82 0.67 -2.62
C LEU A 283 -33.45 1.54 -1.52
N LYS A 284 -32.80 2.65 -1.14
CA LYS A 284 -33.24 3.53 -0.06
C LYS A 284 -34.70 4.03 -0.21
N PRO A 285 -35.18 4.51 -1.37
CA PRO A 285 -36.57 4.94 -1.50
C PRO A 285 -37.59 3.82 -1.30
N VAL A 286 -37.22 2.57 -1.64
CA VAL A 286 -38.09 1.40 -1.39
C VAL A 286 -38.11 1.08 0.09
N LEU A 287 -36.95 1.07 0.74
CA LEU A 287 -36.82 0.85 2.18
C LEU A 287 -37.63 1.89 2.97
N ASP A 288 -37.48 3.18 2.65
CA ASP A 288 -38.20 4.26 3.35
C ASP A 288 -39.72 4.10 3.23
N ARG A 289 -40.23 3.66 2.10
CA ARG A 289 -41.68 3.36 1.89
C ARG A 289 -42.11 2.18 2.76
N LEU A 290 -41.31 1.12 2.85
CA LEU A 290 -41.62 -0.04 3.67
C LEU A 290 -41.56 0.29 5.16
N GLN A 291 -40.62 1.11 5.58
CA GLN A 291 -40.50 1.57 6.97
C GLN A 291 -41.67 2.46 7.44
N GLN A 292 -42.39 3.11 6.52
CA GLN A 292 -43.64 3.81 6.84
C GLN A 292 -44.78 2.84 7.19
N GLN A 293 -44.68 1.57 6.75
CA GLN A 293 -45.68 0.55 6.98
C GLN A 293 -45.30 -0.44 8.12
N SER A 294 -44.03 -0.59 8.39
CA SER A 294 -43.48 -1.48 9.42
C SER A 294 -42.14 -0.96 9.94
N GLU A 295 -41.98 -0.86 11.24
CA GLU A 295 -40.71 -0.40 11.85
C GLU A 295 -39.52 -1.30 11.56
N ASN A 296 -39.74 -2.61 11.40
CA ASN A 296 -38.68 -3.59 11.18
C ASN A 296 -38.76 -4.18 9.75
N VAL A 297 -37.97 -3.63 8.85
CA VAL A 297 -37.81 -4.13 7.49
C VAL A 297 -36.49 -4.86 7.37
N SER A 298 -36.53 -6.20 7.17
CA SER A 298 -35.34 -7.02 6.93
C SER A 298 -34.82 -6.87 5.50
N TRP A 299 -33.57 -7.32 5.29
CA TRP A 299 -33.01 -7.43 3.94
C TRP A 299 -33.85 -8.27 3.01
N ASP A 300 -34.34 -9.44 3.44
CA ASP A 300 -35.16 -10.34 2.63
C ASP A 300 -36.50 -9.69 2.25
N THR A 301 -37.13 -8.95 3.17
CA THR A 301 -38.35 -8.20 2.88
C THR A 301 -38.11 -7.12 1.84
N LEU A 302 -37.00 -6.37 1.97
CA LEU A 302 -36.64 -5.34 1.00
C LEU A 302 -36.41 -5.94 -0.40
N ILE A 303 -35.64 -7.02 -0.51
CA ILE A 303 -35.30 -7.61 -1.81
C ILE A 303 -36.51 -8.27 -2.46
N SER A 304 -37.38 -8.92 -1.71
CA SER A 304 -38.63 -9.50 -2.24
C SER A 304 -39.50 -8.43 -2.86
N GLN A 305 -39.66 -7.26 -2.26
CA GLN A 305 -40.43 -6.15 -2.76
C GLN A 305 -39.82 -5.53 -4.03
N VAL A 306 -38.52 -5.44 -4.08
CA VAL A 306 -37.78 -4.97 -5.28
C VAL A 306 -37.96 -5.93 -6.44
N SER A 307 -37.90 -7.25 -6.19
CA SER A 307 -38.05 -8.30 -7.20
C SER A 307 -39.44 -8.35 -7.82
N LEU A 308 -40.47 -7.99 -7.06
CA LEU A 308 -41.85 -7.93 -7.54
C LEU A 308 -42.17 -6.70 -8.42
N SER A 309 -41.32 -5.71 -8.47
CA SER A 309 -41.51 -4.48 -9.24
C SER A 309 -40.67 -4.51 -10.52
N PRO A 310 -41.28 -4.65 -11.72
CA PRO A 310 -40.53 -4.73 -12.99
C PRO A 310 -39.64 -3.50 -13.27
N GLN A 311 -40.04 -2.34 -12.80
CA GLN A 311 -39.26 -1.09 -12.95
C GLN A 311 -38.01 -1.03 -12.05
N VAL A 312 -38.02 -1.77 -10.95
CA VAL A 312 -36.93 -1.79 -9.98
C VAL A 312 -35.98 -2.98 -10.21
N PHE A 313 -36.47 -4.06 -10.82
CA PHE A 313 -35.68 -5.26 -11.14
C PHE A 313 -34.44 -4.95 -12.00
N LEU A 314 -34.56 -4.04 -12.98
CA LEU A 314 -33.42 -3.54 -13.75
C LEU A 314 -32.37 -2.76 -12.90
N MET A 315 -32.68 -2.43 -11.65
CA MET A 315 -31.82 -1.66 -10.75
C MET A 315 -30.84 -2.52 -9.93
N LEU A 316 -31.01 -3.85 -9.88
CA LEU A 316 -30.21 -4.75 -9.04
C LEU A 316 -28.80 -5.03 -9.59
N TYR A 317 -28.51 -4.58 -10.80
CA TYR A 317 -27.20 -4.75 -11.42
C TYR A 317 -26.48 -3.42 -11.56
N THR A 318 -25.32 -3.29 -10.96
CA THR A 318 -24.46 -2.12 -11.14
C THR A 318 -23.08 -2.57 -11.58
N ILE A 319 -22.72 -2.24 -12.82
CA ILE A 319 -21.37 -2.39 -13.35
C ILE A 319 -20.72 -1.02 -13.30
N LEU A 320 -19.63 -0.89 -12.59
CA LEU A 320 -18.88 0.35 -12.53
C LEU A 320 -17.50 0.14 -13.17
N PHE A 321 -17.27 0.84 -14.28
CA PHE A 321 -15.94 1.10 -14.79
C PHE A 321 -15.58 2.50 -14.33
N LEU A 322 -14.57 2.65 -13.47
CA LEU A 322 -14.05 3.96 -13.10
C LEU A 322 -13.20 4.50 -14.27
N PRO A 323 -13.65 5.50 -15.01
CA PRO A 323 -12.77 6.21 -15.92
C PRO A 323 -11.76 7.03 -15.10
N ILE A 324 -10.54 7.13 -15.59
CA ILE A 324 -9.41 7.85 -14.98
C ILE A 324 -9.76 9.28 -14.55
N THR A 325 -10.78 9.89 -15.17
CA THR A 325 -11.20 11.27 -14.96
C THR A 325 -12.10 11.52 -13.74
N GLN A 326 -12.71 10.50 -13.13
CA GLN A 326 -13.62 10.69 -11.98
C GLN A 326 -12.95 10.53 -10.60
N CYS A 327 -11.70 10.10 -10.53
CA CYS A 327 -10.93 10.11 -9.28
C CYS A 327 -10.62 11.53 -8.75
N SER A 328 -10.83 12.58 -9.57
CA SER A 328 -10.56 13.98 -9.22
C SER A 328 -11.70 14.68 -8.47
N GLN A 329 -12.89 14.09 -8.37
CA GLN A 329 -14.04 14.74 -7.72
C GLN A 329 -14.36 14.24 -6.30
N ALA A 330 -13.70 13.21 -5.81
CA ALA A 330 -13.83 12.78 -4.42
C ALA A 330 -12.68 13.33 -3.57
N GLY A 331 -12.64 14.64 -3.37
CA GLY A 331 -11.87 15.27 -2.29
C GLY A 331 -10.34 15.35 -2.46
N PHE A 332 -9.76 14.91 -3.56
CA PHE A 332 -8.35 15.15 -3.90
C PHE A 332 -8.27 16.04 -5.13
N GLN A 333 -8.18 17.35 -4.93
CA GLN A 333 -7.83 18.28 -6.01
C GLN A 333 -6.41 17.97 -6.47
N ARG A 334 -6.27 17.29 -7.60
CA ARG A 334 -5.08 17.41 -8.43
C ARG A 334 -5.18 18.73 -9.20
N LYS A 335 -4.33 19.67 -8.90
CA LYS A 335 -3.97 20.69 -9.88
C LYS A 335 -3.08 19.98 -10.92
N CYS A 336 -3.53 19.97 -12.18
CA CYS A 336 -2.68 19.69 -13.33
C CYS A 336 -1.59 20.74 -13.45
#